data_0cf24014c2c147ae0ac20be3cfdff791
#
_entry.id   0cf24014c2c147ae0ac20be3cfdff791
#
_cell.length_a   1.000
_cell.length_b   1.000
_cell.length_c   1.000
_cell.angle_alpha   90.00
_cell.angle_beta   90.00
_cell.angle_gamma   90.00
#
_symmetry.space_group_name_H-M   'P 1'
#
loop_
_entity.id
_entity.type
_entity.pdbx_description
1 polymer ?
#
loop_
_entity_poly.entity_id
_entity_poly.type
_entity_poly.pdbx_seq_one_letter_code
_entity_poly.pdbx_strand_id
1 'polypeptide(L)'
;IGTLRTFADETETWEDTRAIEQAARAAFIKDPNVDQLVLEARLEWMAGSGAAHGLVWPLFGTAGTRVLGPADKQGRAVIEAGGSYARVLNAYLLAYWMTAAGWKLLRRRGL
;
A
#
# COMPACT_ATOMS: atom_id res chain seq x y z
N ILE A 1 19.27 -5.06 -22.01
CA ILE A 1 18.75 -6.06 -21.06
C ILE A 1 18.25 -5.40 -19.79
N GLY A 2 19.01 -4.51 -19.16
CA GLY A 2 18.58 -3.77 -17.96
C GLY A 2 17.37 -2.88 -18.21
N THR A 3 17.31 -2.20 -19.34
CA THR A 3 16.21 -1.32 -19.73
C THR A 3 14.90 -2.07 -19.94
N LEU A 4 14.97 -3.25 -20.59
CA LEU A 4 13.79 -4.10 -20.81
C LEU A 4 13.25 -4.66 -19.49
N ARG A 5 14.13 -5.03 -18.58
CA ARG A 5 13.76 -5.54 -17.26
C ARG A 5 13.07 -4.47 -16.43
N THR A 6 13.59 -3.26 -16.40
CA THR A 6 12.99 -2.13 -15.69
C THR A 6 11.60 -1.80 -16.24
N PHE A 7 11.46 -1.81 -17.56
CA PHE A 7 10.18 -1.54 -18.21
C PHE A 7 9.13 -2.61 -17.87
N ALA A 8 9.51 -3.89 -17.89
CA ALA A 8 8.61 -4.99 -17.52
C ALA A 8 8.18 -4.87 -16.06
N ASP A 9 9.10 -4.56 -15.16
CA ASP A 9 8.81 -4.38 -13.73
C ASP A 9 7.84 -3.20 -13.49
N GLU A 10 8.04 -2.09 -14.17
CA GLU A 10 7.15 -0.92 -14.08
C GLU A 10 5.74 -1.25 -14.61
N THR A 11 5.64 -1.99 -15.70
CA THR A 11 4.36 -2.41 -16.27
C THR A 11 3.61 -3.34 -15.32
N GLU A 12 4.30 -4.32 -14.75
CA GLU A 12 3.74 -5.27 -13.81
C GLU A 12 3.22 -4.57 -12.54
N THR A 13 4.00 -3.67 -11.97
CA THR A 13 3.61 -2.86 -10.81
C THR A 13 2.38 -2.00 -11.13
N TRP A 14 2.31 -1.46 -12.32
CA TRP A 14 1.19 -0.63 -12.76
C TRP A 14 -0.10 -1.45 -12.87
N GLU A 15 -0.05 -2.66 -13.40
CA GLU A 15 -1.20 -3.56 -13.50
C GLU A 15 -1.73 -3.96 -12.13
N ASP A 16 -0.85 -4.29 -11.19
CA ASP A 16 -1.22 -4.63 -9.82
C ASP A 16 -1.90 -3.45 -9.11
N THR A 17 -1.34 -2.25 -9.25
CA THR A 17 -1.92 -1.03 -8.68
C THR A 17 -3.30 -0.75 -9.26
N ARG A 18 -3.47 -0.94 -10.57
CA ARG A 18 -4.75 -0.77 -11.24
C ARG A 18 -5.78 -1.78 -10.76
N ALA A 19 -5.38 -3.03 -10.56
CA ALA A 19 -6.25 -4.08 -10.03
C ALA A 19 -6.76 -3.72 -8.62
N ILE A 20 -5.89 -3.21 -7.76
CA ILE A 20 -6.27 -2.75 -6.42
C ILE A 20 -7.23 -1.56 -6.48
N GLU A 21 -6.99 -0.60 -7.34
CA GLU A 21 -7.89 0.55 -7.53
C GLU A 21 -9.28 0.10 -7.98
N GLN A 22 -9.35 -0.80 -8.95
CA GLN A 22 -10.62 -1.32 -9.47
C GLN A 22 -11.37 -2.11 -8.40
N ALA A 23 -10.68 -2.95 -7.62
CA ALA A 23 -11.27 -3.72 -6.54
C ALA A 23 -11.80 -2.79 -5.43
N ALA A 24 -11.04 -1.79 -5.04
CA ALA A 24 -11.47 -0.82 -4.04
C ALA A 24 -12.68 0.00 -4.51
N ARG A 25 -12.68 0.44 -5.76
CA ARG A 25 -13.80 1.18 -6.34
C ARG A 25 -15.08 0.36 -6.35
N ALA A 26 -14.98 -0.92 -6.69
CA ALA A 26 -16.12 -1.83 -6.65
C ALA A 26 -16.60 -2.06 -5.21
N ALA A 27 -15.69 -2.24 -4.27
CA ALA A 27 -16.02 -2.50 -2.87
C ALA A 27 -16.73 -1.32 -2.21
N PHE A 28 -16.31 -0.09 -2.52
CA PHE A 28 -16.81 1.14 -1.90
C PHE A 28 -17.68 1.99 -2.81
N ILE A 29 -18.28 1.38 -3.84
CA ILE A 29 -19.02 2.11 -4.89
C ILE A 29 -20.15 2.98 -4.35
N LYS A 30 -20.78 2.56 -3.26
CA LYS A 30 -21.90 3.28 -2.64
C LYS A 30 -21.46 4.28 -1.57
N ASP A 31 -20.18 4.33 -1.26
CA ASP A 31 -19.67 5.24 -0.23
C ASP A 31 -19.48 6.64 -0.86
N PRO A 32 -19.94 7.72 -0.21
CA PRO A 32 -19.72 9.07 -0.71
C PRO A 32 -18.25 9.47 -0.78
N ASN A 33 -17.37 8.80 -0.02
CA ASN A 33 -15.93 9.02 -0.01
C ASN A 33 -15.17 8.00 -0.85
N VAL A 34 -15.79 7.39 -1.87
CA VAL A 34 -15.21 6.31 -2.67
C VAL A 34 -13.86 6.69 -3.26
N ASP A 35 -13.68 7.89 -3.77
CA ASP A 35 -12.42 8.31 -4.37
C ASP A 35 -11.29 8.37 -3.33
N GLN A 36 -11.58 8.84 -2.13
CA GLN A 36 -10.62 8.86 -1.03
C GLN A 36 -10.25 7.44 -0.57
N LEU A 37 -11.24 6.56 -0.48
CA LEU A 37 -11.01 5.16 -0.09
C LEU A 37 -10.20 4.40 -1.13
N VAL A 38 -10.42 4.66 -2.42
CA VAL A 38 -9.61 4.09 -3.50
C VAL A 38 -8.16 4.55 -3.39
N LEU A 39 -7.94 5.85 -3.14
CA LEU A 39 -6.60 6.38 -2.94
C LEU A 39 -5.90 5.76 -1.73
N GLU A 40 -6.60 5.63 -0.61
CA GLU A 40 -6.05 4.99 0.59
C GLU A 40 -5.67 3.53 0.35
N ALA A 41 -6.52 2.77 -0.34
CA ALA A 41 -6.24 1.38 -0.68
C ALA A 41 -4.99 1.27 -1.57
N ARG A 42 -4.87 2.14 -2.55
CA ARG A 42 -3.69 2.21 -3.42
C ARG A 42 -2.42 2.51 -2.63
N LEU A 43 -2.46 3.51 -1.76
CA LEU A 43 -1.31 3.89 -0.94
C LEU A 43 -0.90 2.79 0.02
N GLU A 44 -1.85 2.11 0.65
CA GLU A 44 -1.56 0.97 1.52
C GLU A 44 -0.93 -0.19 0.75
N TRP A 45 -1.42 -0.49 -0.45
CA TRP A 45 -0.83 -1.50 -1.30
C TRP A 45 0.61 -1.14 -1.69
N MET A 46 0.84 0.08 -2.13
CA MET A 46 2.18 0.54 -2.53
C MET A 46 3.15 0.51 -1.36
N ALA A 47 2.74 0.97 -0.19
CA ALA A 47 3.57 0.96 1.01
C ALA A 47 3.91 -0.46 1.46
N GLY A 48 2.93 -1.36 1.48
CA GLY A 48 3.14 -2.76 1.84
C GLY A 48 4.03 -3.49 0.85
N SER A 49 3.82 -3.29 -0.44
CA SER A 49 4.65 -3.86 -1.50
C SER A 49 6.09 -3.33 -1.42
N GLY A 50 6.26 -2.01 -1.23
CA GLY A 50 7.57 -1.40 -1.06
C GLY A 50 8.32 -1.97 0.13
N ALA A 51 7.65 -2.11 1.27
CA ALA A 51 8.25 -2.70 2.47
C ALA A 51 8.64 -4.16 2.25
N ALA A 52 7.79 -4.95 1.58
CA ALA A 52 8.08 -6.34 1.27
C ALA A 52 9.29 -6.51 0.36
N HIS A 53 9.54 -5.55 -0.53
CA HIS A 53 10.71 -5.52 -1.40
C HIS A 53 11.95 -4.85 -0.76
N GLY A 54 11.89 -4.52 0.52
CA GLY A 54 13.00 -3.93 1.26
C GLY A 54 13.26 -2.46 0.92
N LEU A 55 12.30 -1.78 0.32
CA LEU A 55 12.41 -0.36 0.05
C LEU A 55 12.25 0.44 1.35
N VAL A 56 12.99 1.52 1.48
CA VAL A 56 13.01 2.32 2.71
C VAL A 56 11.98 3.45 2.72
N TRP A 57 11.47 3.86 1.57
CA TRP A 57 10.54 4.99 1.51
C TRP A 57 9.26 4.80 2.33
N PRO A 58 8.68 3.57 2.48
CA PRO A 58 7.50 3.42 3.31
C PRO A 58 7.73 3.68 4.80
N LEU A 59 8.98 3.68 5.24
CA LEU A 59 9.35 4.00 6.62
C LEU A 59 9.26 5.51 6.89
N PHE A 60 9.49 6.34 5.86
CA PHE A 60 9.43 7.77 6.01
C PHE A 60 7.96 8.24 6.03
N GLY A 61 7.67 9.15 6.94
CA GLY A 61 6.31 9.66 7.12
C GLY A 61 5.40 8.77 7.96
N THR A 62 5.89 7.61 8.45
CA THR A 62 5.16 6.79 9.42
C THR A 62 5.43 7.28 10.84
N ALA A 63 4.38 7.24 11.68
CA ALA A 63 4.55 7.49 13.10
C ALA A 63 5.51 6.45 13.70
N GLY A 64 6.46 6.89 14.49
CA GLY A 64 7.47 6.03 15.10
C GLY A 64 8.75 5.87 14.29
N THR A 65 8.85 6.48 13.10
CA THR A 65 10.10 6.52 12.33
C THR A 65 10.72 7.91 12.45
N ARG A 66 11.95 7.96 12.91
CA ARG A 66 12.68 9.23 13.07
C ARG A 66 14.17 9.03 12.86
N VAL A 67 14.86 10.07 12.43
CA VAL A 67 16.32 10.11 12.33
C VAL A 67 16.87 10.49 13.70
N LEU A 68 17.79 9.67 14.25
CA LEU A 68 18.33 9.84 15.58
C LEU A 68 19.51 10.82 15.66
N GLY A 69 20.01 11.28 14.53
CA GLY A 69 21.13 12.22 14.52
C GLY A 69 21.50 12.64 13.10
N PRO A 70 22.47 13.56 12.96
CA PRO A 70 22.92 13.99 11.65
C PRO A 70 23.58 12.84 10.88
N ALA A 71 23.54 12.93 9.54
CA ALA A 71 24.21 11.98 8.67
C ALA A 71 25.74 12.07 8.89
N ASP A 72 26.42 10.94 8.77
CA ASP A 72 27.88 10.88 8.83
C ASP A 72 28.50 11.41 7.52
N LYS A 73 29.83 11.35 7.43
CA LYS A 73 30.57 11.83 6.26
C LYS A 73 30.24 11.07 4.97
N GLN A 74 29.71 9.85 5.09
CA GLN A 74 29.26 9.03 3.95
C GLN A 74 27.77 9.18 3.67
N GLY A 75 27.07 10.08 4.33
CA GLY A 75 25.65 10.30 4.15
C GLY A 75 24.76 9.28 4.85
N ARG A 76 25.33 8.50 5.80
CA ARG A 76 24.56 7.50 6.56
C ARG A 76 24.07 8.09 7.88
N ALA A 77 22.83 7.77 8.22
CA ALA A 77 22.21 8.20 9.46
C ALA A 77 21.56 7.00 10.16
N VAL A 78 21.49 7.07 11.48
CA VAL A 78 20.77 6.08 12.27
C VAL A 78 19.30 6.47 12.30
N ILE A 79 18.43 5.53 11.95
CA ILE A 79 16.99 5.70 11.91
C ILE A 79 16.35 4.78 12.93
N GLU A 80 15.50 5.32 13.78
CA GLU A 80 14.60 4.53 14.61
C GLU A 80 13.32 4.29 13.83
N ALA A 81 12.96 3.02 13.62
CA ALA A 81 11.74 2.65 12.93
C ALA A 81 10.84 1.86 13.88
N GLY A 82 9.58 2.25 13.92
CA GLY A 82 8.57 1.57 14.72
C GLY A 82 7.25 1.49 13.97
N GLY A 83 6.33 0.73 14.51
CA GLY A 83 4.97 0.65 14.02
C GLY A 83 4.03 1.54 14.82
N SER A 84 2.83 1.77 14.29
CA SER A 84 1.74 2.37 15.03
C SER A 84 0.48 1.52 14.90
N TYR A 85 -0.29 1.46 15.98
CA TYR A 85 -1.56 0.72 15.97
C TYR A 85 -2.55 1.30 14.96
N ALA A 86 -2.58 2.62 14.81
CA ALA A 86 -3.44 3.29 13.86
C ALA A 86 -3.14 2.86 12.43
N ARG A 87 -1.88 2.73 12.07
CA ARG A 87 -1.45 2.29 10.75
C ARG A 87 -1.84 0.83 10.48
N VAL A 88 -1.57 -0.06 11.43
CA VAL A 88 -1.93 -1.47 11.33
C VAL A 88 -3.45 -1.61 11.22
N LEU A 89 -4.19 -0.89 12.05
CA LEU A 89 -5.65 -0.92 12.04
C LEU A 89 -6.21 -0.45 10.71
N ASN A 90 -5.68 0.63 10.14
CA ASN A 90 -6.13 1.16 8.86
C ASN A 90 -5.95 0.14 7.73
N ALA A 91 -4.78 -0.47 7.63
CA ALA A 91 -4.49 -1.50 6.64
C ALA A 91 -5.41 -2.72 6.83
N TYR A 92 -5.61 -3.15 8.07
CA TYR A 92 -6.49 -4.27 8.41
C TYR A 92 -7.94 -3.99 8.00
N LEU A 93 -8.47 -2.82 8.33
CA LEU A 93 -9.86 -2.47 8.01
C LEU A 93 -10.09 -2.38 6.51
N LEU A 94 -9.17 -1.80 5.76
CA LEU A 94 -9.27 -1.77 4.30
C LEU A 94 -9.30 -3.17 3.71
N ALA A 95 -8.39 -4.04 4.14
CA ALA A 95 -8.34 -5.43 3.70
C ALA A 95 -9.61 -6.21 4.09
N TYR A 96 -10.10 -6.00 5.30
CA TYR A 96 -11.32 -6.63 5.79
C TYR A 96 -12.54 -6.24 4.94
N TRP A 97 -12.75 -4.95 4.71
CA TRP A 97 -13.90 -4.48 3.95
C TRP A 97 -13.84 -4.90 2.48
N MET A 98 -12.66 -4.87 1.86
CA MET A 98 -12.49 -5.35 0.48
C MET A 98 -12.74 -6.85 0.37
N THR A 99 -12.27 -7.63 1.33
CA THR A 99 -12.50 -9.09 1.40
C THR A 99 -13.99 -9.39 1.59
N ALA A 100 -14.65 -8.67 2.48
CA ALA A 100 -16.09 -8.83 2.71
C ALA A 100 -16.90 -8.49 1.46
N ALA A 101 -16.53 -7.44 0.74
CA ALA A 101 -17.18 -7.06 -0.52
C ALA A 101 -16.98 -8.14 -1.60
N GLY A 102 -15.77 -8.67 -1.71
CA GLY A 102 -15.46 -9.77 -2.64
C GLY A 102 -16.25 -11.03 -2.32
N TRP A 103 -16.38 -11.37 -1.04
CA TRP A 103 -17.17 -12.51 -0.60
C TRP A 103 -18.65 -12.36 -0.96
N LYS A 104 -19.23 -11.17 -0.74
CA LYS A 104 -20.61 -10.89 -1.15
C LYS A 104 -20.81 -11.05 -2.65
N LEU A 105 -19.85 -10.59 -3.44
CA LEU A 105 -19.89 -10.72 -4.90
C LEU A 105 -19.87 -12.18 -5.34
N LEU A 106 -19.01 -13.00 -4.74
CA LEU A 106 -18.95 -14.43 -5.02
C LEU A 106 -20.28 -15.12 -4.68
N ARG A 107 -20.87 -14.79 -3.56
CA ARG A 107 -22.18 -15.34 -3.14
C ARG A 107 -23.29 -14.97 -4.10
N ARG A 108 -23.31 -13.73 -4.61
CA ARG A 108 -24.30 -13.29 -5.62
C ARG A 108 -24.19 -14.06 -6.93
N ARG A 109 -22.97 -14.46 -7.28
CA ARG A 109 -22.73 -15.22 -8.52
C ARG A 109 -22.91 -16.73 -8.35
N GLY A 110 -23.32 -17.19 -7.19
CA GLY A 110 -23.55 -18.60 -6.91
C GLY A 110 -22.29 -19.44 -6.78
N LEU A 111 -21.20 -18.79 -6.46
CA LEU A 111 -19.91 -19.46 -6.31
C LEU A 111 -19.62 -19.80 -4.85
#